data_1483c6a9ff034d1f10a4b5fb49249698
#
_entry.id   1483c6a9ff034d1f10a4b5fb49249698
#
_cell.length_a   1.000
_cell.length_b   1.000
_cell.length_c   1.000
_cell.angle_alpha   90.00
_cell.angle_beta   90.00
_cell.angle_gamma   90.00
#
_symmetry.space_group_name_H-M   'P 1'
#
loop_
_entity.id
_entity.type
_entity.pdbx_description
1 polymer ?
#
loop_
_entity_poly.entity_id
_entity_poly.type
_entity_poly.pdbx_seq_one_letter_code
_entity_poly.pdbx_strand_id
1 'polypeptide(L)'
;MSKRFDIEPPFLLPARTVSIPGRGEFFVRHLQHSDSTAPVVLLLHGWTASSDLQFFTAYEGLSTHVSIIGIDHRGHGRGLRTDVDFTLEDCADDAAAVCAALGVRAVIAVGYSMGGPIAMLLTRRHPQLVSGLVLQATALEWRATSRERARFRVSRLLGPITRRLIRPSTIRFVFARRVSRRHPLRAHLGWMMSEWRRNDPWHMAQAGRAISKFDARPWAATLGVPTSVVLTTNDQLVPPRKQRQLAEATKATVVPLDGDHFVNVGKPADFSEATIRAVRSVMNARSADRVAR
;
A
#
# COMPACT_ATOMS: atom_id res chain seq x y z
N MET A 1 -14.44 -0.90 -35.05
CA MET A 1 -14.85 -1.89 -34.04
C MET A 1 -14.00 -1.69 -32.79
N SER A 2 -14.59 -1.19 -31.71
CA SER A 2 -13.93 -1.07 -30.40
C SER A 2 -13.73 -2.48 -29.89
N LYS A 3 -12.49 -2.99 -29.81
CA LYS A 3 -12.19 -4.20 -29.06
C LYS A 3 -12.55 -3.92 -27.61
N ARG A 4 -13.70 -4.43 -27.15
CA ARG A 4 -14.01 -4.56 -25.73
C ARG A 4 -12.88 -5.42 -25.16
N PHE A 5 -12.06 -4.84 -24.30
CA PHE A 5 -11.16 -5.67 -23.48
C PHE A 5 -12.06 -6.45 -22.53
N ASP A 6 -11.99 -7.75 -22.58
CA ASP A 6 -12.63 -8.59 -21.57
C ASP A 6 -12.14 -8.14 -20.20
N ILE A 7 -13.08 -7.82 -19.32
CA ILE A 7 -12.77 -7.45 -17.94
C ILE A 7 -12.67 -8.76 -17.17
N GLU A 8 -11.55 -9.45 -17.34
CA GLU A 8 -11.26 -10.65 -16.58
C GLU A 8 -10.55 -10.27 -15.28
N PRO A 9 -11.19 -10.45 -14.12
CA PRO A 9 -10.53 -10.24 -12.84
C PRO A 9 -9.48 -11.32 -12.61
N PRO A 10 -8.35 -10.99 -11.96
CA PRO A 10 -7.41 -11.99 -11.47
C PRO A 10 -7.99 -12.75 -10.27
N PHE A 11 -7.16 -13.63 -9.67
CA PHE A 11 -7.47 -14.15 -8.34
C PHE A 11 -7.63 -12.99 -7.34
N LEU A 12 -8.75 -12.95 -6.65
CA LEU A 12 -9.06 -11.96 -5.63
C LEU A 12 -9.54 -12.65 -4.35
N LEU A 13 -9.16 -12.09 -3.21
CA LEU A 13 -9.64 -12.55 -1.92
C LEU A 13 -11.13 -12.22 -1.74
N PRO A 14 -11.85 -12.94 -0.83
CA PRO A 14 -13.22 -12.61 -0.49
C PRO A 14 -13.37 -11.14 -0.09
N ALA A 15 -14.44 -10.51 -0.56
CA ALA A 15 -14.76 -9.12 -0.26
C ALA A 15 -15.88 -9.04 0.78
N ARG A 16 -15.78 -8.02 1.65
CA ARG A 16 -16.88 -7.67 2.56
C ARG A 16 -16.89 -6.17 2.85
N THR A 17 -18.04 -5.66 3.25
CA THR A 17 -18.19 -4.32 3.80
C THR A 17 -18.20 -4.42 5.32
N VAL A 18 -17.46 -3.55 5.99
CA VAL A 18 -17.40 -3.43 7.44
C VAL A 18 -17.97 -2.07 7.82
N SER A 19 -19.13 -2.07 8.48
CA SER A 19 -19.75 -0.84 9.00
C SER A 19 -19.20 -0.52 10.37
N ILE A 20 -18.71 0.70 10.56
CA ILE A 20 -18.12 1.17 11.82
C ILE A 20 -18.91 2.39 12.30
N PRO A 21 -19.62 2.30 13.44
CA PRO A 21 -20.40 3.41 13.96
C PRO A 21 -19.55 4.69 14.11
N GLY A 22 -20.07 5.81 13.59
CA GLY A 22 -19.41 7.11 13.60
C GLY A 22 -18.25 7.28 12.60
N ARG A 23 -17.90 6.24 11.83
CA ARG A 23 -16.85 6.31 10.80
C ARG A 23 -17.35 6.05 9.39
N GLY A 24 -18.32 5.13 9.21
CA GLY A 24 -18.89 4.79 7.91
C GLY A 24 -18.63 3.34 7.50
N GLU A 25 -18.70 3.07 6.21
CA GLU A 25 -18.56 1.72 5.62
C GLU A 25 -17.21 1.58 4.92
N PHE A 26 -16.52 0.49 5.22
CA PHE A 26 -15.20 0.18 4.66
C PHE A 26 -15.26 -1.07 3.81
N PHE A 27 -14.81 -0.97 2.57
CA PHE A 27 -14.56 -2.13 1.73
C PHE A 27 -13.25 -2.79 2.14
N VAL A 28 -13.28 -4.09 2.39
CA VAL A 28 -12.11 -4.87 2.75
C VAL A 28 -12.05 -6.18 1.96
N ARG A 29 -10.85 -6.61 1.61
CA ARG A 29 -10.53 -8.00 1.31
C ARG A 29 -10.20 -8.70 2.61
N HIS A 30 -10.84 -9.80 2.89
CA HIS A 30 -10.64 -10.54 4.14
C HIS A 30 -10.58 -12.02 3.89
N LEU A 31 -9.43 -12.61 4.13
CA LEU A 31 -9.22 -14.06 4.15
C LEU A 31 -8.73 -14.48 5.51
N GLN A 32 -9.44 -15.42 6.12
CA GLN A 32 -8.98 -16.10 7.32
C GLN A 32 -8.26 -17.39 6.91
N HIS A 33 -7.02 -17.57 7.36
CA HIS A 33 -6.27 -18.80 7.14
C HIS A 33 -6.91 -19.96 7.90
N SER A 34 -6.79 -21.19 7.38
CA SER A 34 -7.36 -22.39 8.01
C SER A 34 -6.74 -22.69 9.38
N ASP A 35 -5.45 -22.40 9.54
CA ASP A 35 -4.79 -22.39 10.85
C ASP A 35 -5.10 -21.06 11.57
N SER A 36 -5.88 -21.15 12.66
CA SER A 36 -6.27 -19.99 13.47
C SER A 36 -5.10 -19.32 14.19
N THR A 37 -3.93 -19.96 14.27
CA THR A 37 -2.70 -19.40 14.85
C THR A 37 -1.87 -18.62 13.84
N ALA A 38 -2.19 -18.73 12.55
CA ALA A 38 -1.51 -17.98 11.51
C ALA A 38 -1.63 -16.47 11.74
N PRO A 39 -0.53 -15.71 11.58
CA PRO A 39 -0.58 -14.27 11.80
C PRO A 39 -1.48 -13.58 10.77
N VAL A 40 -2.02 -12.42 11.16
CA VAL A 40 -2.81 -11.58 10.27
C VAL A 40 -1.91 -10.53 9.62
N VAL A 41 -1.94 -10.45 8.29
CA VAL A 41 -1.29 -9.40 7.51
C VAL A 41 -2.33 -8.36 7.11
N LEU A 42 -2.06 -7.09 7.44
CA LEU A 42 -2.85 -5.94 7.03
C LEU A 42 -2.15 -5.22 5.86
N LEU A 43 -2.79 -5.21 4.70
CA LEU A 43 -2.27 -4.63 3.46
C LEU A 43 -2.79 -3.20 3.26
N LEU A 44 -1.86 -2.24 3.19
CA LEU A 44 -2.10 -0.81 3.06
C LEU A 44 -1.48 -0.32 1.74
N HIS A 45 -2.34 0.02 0.78
CA HIS A 45 -1.94 0.31 -0.59
C HIS A 45 -1.35 1.71 -0.79
N GLY A 46 -0.72 1.92 -1.95
CA GLY A 46 -0.13 3.18 -2.37
C GLY A 46 -1.14 4.20 -2.89
N TRP A 47 -0.67 5.43 -3.09
CA TRP A 47 -1.44 6.52 -3.71
C TRP A 47 -1.90 6.14 -5.11
N THR A 48 -3.13 6.49 -5.46
CA THR A 48 -3.79 6.20 -6.75
C THR A 48 -4.03 4.70 -7.03
N ALA A 49 -3.85 3.83 -6.05
CA ALA A 49 -4.16 2.40 -6.14
C ALA A 49 -5.42 2.06 -5.31
N SER A 50 -5.78 0.81 -5.27
CA SER A 50 -6.64 0.16 -4.30
C SER A 50 -5.88 -1.02 -3.70
N SER A 51 -6.39 -1.65 -2.65
CA SER A 51 -5.78 -2.87 -2.12
C SER A 51 -5.64 -3.94 -3.21
N ASP A 52 -6.70 -4.12 -3.99
CA ASP A 52 -6.68 -5.06 -5.11
C ASP A 52 -5.61 -4.70 -6.13
N LEU A 53 -5.63 -3.45 -6.64
CA LEU A 53 -4.70 -3.03 -7.68
C LEU A 53 -3.23 -3.10 -7.24
N GLN A 54 -2.97 -2.91 -5.96
CA GLN A 54 -1.61 -2.96 -5.40
C GLN A 54 -1.11 -4.38 -5.16
N PHE A 55 -1.98 -5.27 -4.61
CA PHE A 55 -1.53 -6.52 -3.99
C PHE A 55 -2.10 -7.79 -4.62
N PHE A 56 -2.95 -7.71 -5.67
CA PHE A 56 -3.58 -8.90 -6.24
C PHE A 56 -2.57 -9.98 -6.65
N THR A 57 -1.39 -9.59 -7.12
CA THR A 57 -0.33 -10.52 -7.52
C THR A 57 0.35 -11.22 -6.34
N ALA A 58 0.20 -10.70 -5.12
CA ALA A 58 0.73 -11.30 -3.90
C ALA A 58 -0.33 -12.04 -3.08
N TYR A 59 -1.62 -11.89 -3.38
CA TYR A 59 -2.71 -12.48 -2.60
C TYR A 59 -2.60 -13.98 -2.48
N GLU A 60 -2.45 -14.68 -3.62
CA GLU A 60 -2.40 -16.15 -3.65
C GLU A 60 -1.22 -16.67 -2.83
N GLY A 61 -0.02 -16.14 -3.05
CA GLY A 61 1.17 -16.57 -2.33
C GLY A 61 1.14 -16.24 -0.82
N LEU A 62 0.57 -15.09 -0.43
CA LEU A 62 0.39 -14.77 0.99
C LEU A 62 -0.66 -15.64 1.66
N SER A 63 -1.77 -15.96 0.97
CA SER A 63 -2.91 -16.71 1.51
C SER A 63 -2.55 -18.11 1.99
N THR A 64 -1.45 -18.67 1.52
CA THR A 64 -0.95 -19.99 1.93
C THR A 64 -0.21 -19.97 3.28
N HIS A 65 -0.01 -18.80 3.89
CA HIS A 65 0.81 -18.65 5.09
C HIS A 65 0.18 -17.79 6.18
N VAL A 66 -0.75 -16.91 5.83
CA VAL A 66 -1.26 -15.86 6.72
C VAL A 66 -2.74 -15.58 6.46
N SER A 67 -3.45 -15.10 7.48
CA SER A 67 -4.71 -14.40 7.27
C SER A 67 -4.45 -13.03 6.67
N ILE A 68 -5.35 -12.53 5.82
CA ILE A 68 -5.12 -11.29 5.08
C ILE A 68 -6.31 -10.34 5.27
N ILE A 69 -6.01 -9.08 5.59
CA ILE A 69 -6.94 -7.96 5.50
C ILE A 69 -6.34 -6.95 4.52
N GLY A 70 -7.04 -6.67 3.43
CA GLY A 70 -6.69 -5.60 2.50
C GLY A 70 -7.74 -4.51 2.58
N ILE A 71 -7.35 -3.26 2.88
CA ILE A 71 -8.26 -2.13 3.03
C ILE A 71 -8.07 -1.14 1.88
N ASP A 72 -9.16 -0.63 1.33
CA ASP A 72 -9.14 0.54 0.45
C ASP A 72 -9.20 1.81 1.29
N HIS A 73 -8.16 2.65 1.19
CA HIS A 73 -8.09 3.91 1.92
C HIS A 73 -9.14 4.92 1.44
N ARG A 74 -9.42 5.93 2.26
CA ARG A 74 -10.33 7.03 1.92
C ARG A 74 -10.06 7.57 0.52
N GLY A 75 -11.10 7.69 -0.29
CA GLY A 75 -11.05 8.20 -1.65
C GLY A 75 -10.44 7.27 -2.70
N HIS A 76 -9.87 6.15 -2.30
CA HIS A 76 -9.24 5.18 -3.20
C HIS A 76 -10.15 3.97 -3.41
N GLY A 77 -10.09 3.38 -4.61
CA GLY A 77 -10.84 2.16 -4.90
C GLY A 77 -12.31 2.24 -4.49
N ARG A 78 -12.74 1.33 -3.62
CA ARG A 78 -14.08 1.28 -3.00
C ARG A 78 -14.09 1.85 -1.57
N GLY A 79 -12.99 2.49 -1.16
CA GLY A 79 -12.84 3.07 0.17
C GLY A 79 -13.80 4.24 0.44
N LEU A 80 -13.90 4.62 1.69
CA LEU A 80 -14.80 5.64 2.19
C LEU A 80 -14.69 6.95 1.39
N ARG A 81 -15.84 7.53 1.04
CA ARG A 81 -15.95 8.88 0.48
C ARG A 81 -16.41 9.83 1.60
N THR A 82 -15.77 10.99 1.68
CA THR A 82 -16.04 12.00 2.70
C THR A 82 -15.98 13.40 2.11
N ASP A 83 -16.80 14.31 2.60
CA ASP A 83 -16.81 15.71 2.16
C ASP A 83 -15.80 16.57 2.93
N VAL A 84 -15.13 15.99 3.95
CA VAL A 84 -14.12 16.69 4.74
C VAL A 84 -12.70 16.24 4.33
N ASP A 85 -11.75 17.15 4.50
CA ASP A 85 -10.33 16.84 4.30
C ASP A 85 -9.89 15.75 5.28
N PHE A 86 -9.02 14.85 4.84
CA PHE A 86 -8.46 13.78 5.66
C PHE A 86 -6.93 13.80 5.68
N THR A 87 -6.38 13.17 6.68
CA THR A 87 -4.95 13.00 6.90
C THR A 87 -4.52 11.53 6.73
N LEU A 88 -3.22 11.24 6.78
CA LEU A 88 -2.74 9.85 6.81
C LEU A 88 -3.00 9.21 8.18
N GLU A 89 -3.09 10.01 9.23
CA GLU A 89 -3.51 9.61 10.57
C GLU A 89 -4.95 9.08 10.57
N ASP A 90 -5.86 9.74 9.84
CA ASP A 90 -7.24 9.25 9.67
C ASP A 90 -7.26 7.88 8.99
N CYS A 91 -6.41 7.65 7.98
CA CYS A 91 -6.30 6.35 7.32
C CYS A 91 -5.73 5.27 8.26
N ALA A 92 -4.80 5.64 9.15
CA ALA A 92 -4.26 4.73 10.16
C ALA A 92 -5.32 4.36 11.21
N ASP A 93 -6.08 5.35 11.69
CA ASP A 93 -7.17 5.13 12.66
C ASP A 93 -8.33 4.32 12.04
N ASP A 94 -8.62 4.50 10.76
CA ASP A 94 -9.59 3.68 10.02
C ASP A 94 -9.13 2.22 9.95
N ALA A 95 -7.84 2.00 9.65
CA ALA A 95 -7.28 0.66 9.59
C ALA A 95 -7.36 -0.06 10.96
N ALA A 96 -7.07 0.68 12.05
CA ALA A 96 -7.23 0.16 13.40
C ALA A 96 -8.70 -0.17 13.73
N ALA A 97 -9.63 0.71 13.36
CA ALA A 97 -11.06 0.50 13.58
C ALA A 97 -11.61 -0.70 12.79
N VAL A 98 -11.15 -0.89 11.55
CA VAL A 98 -11.48 -2.09 10.74
C VAL A 98 -10.95 -3.35 11.43
N CYS A 99 -9.71 -3.37 11.89
CA CYS A 99 -9.16 -4.52 12.61
C CYS A 99 -9.97 -4.83 13.88
N ALA A 100 -10.34 -3.82 14.65
CA ALA A 100 -11.16 -3.99 15.86
C ALA A 100 -12.55 -4.55 15.52
N ALA A 101 -13.22 -4.05 14.48
CA ALA A 101 -14.52 -4.53 14.03
C ALA A 101 -14.48 -5.99 13.50
N LEU A 102 -13.32 -6.42 13.02
CA LEU A 102 -13.06 -7.81 12.61
C LEU A 102 -12.60 -8.72 13.76
N GLY A 103 -12.47 -8.19 14.98
CA GLY A 103 -11.98 -8.93 16.14
C GLY A 103 -10.47 -9.22 16.11
N VAL A 104 -9.71 -8.53 15.26
CA VAL A 104 -8.27 -8.75 15.07
C VAL A 104 -7.49 -7.87 16.05
N ARG A 105 -6.68 -8.52 16.89
CA ARG A 105 -5.92 -7.87 17.98
C ARG A 105 -4.45 -7.62 17.66
N ALA A 106 -3.91 -8.30 16.65
CA ALA A 106 -2.51 -8.14 16.26
C ALA A 106 -2.33 -8.35 14.76
N VAL A 107 -1.61 -7.45 14.11
CA VAL A 107 -1.31 -7.54 12.67
C VAL A 107 0.17 -7.31 12.38
N ILE A 108 0.64 -7.87 11.27
CA ILE A 108 1.83 -7.40 10.57
C ILE A 108 1.33 -6.40 9.52
N ALA A 109 1.65 -5.12 9.68
CA ALA A 109 1.23 -4.09 8.74
C ALA A 109 2.19 -4.02 7.54
N VAL A 110 1.66 -4.22 6.33
CA VAL A 110 2.41 -4.15 5.07
C VAL A 110 1.97 -2.90 4.32
N GLY A 111 2.86 -1.92 4.21
CA GLY A 111 2.56 -0.64 3.56
C GLY A 111 3.39 -0.42 2.30
N TYR A 112 2.73 -0.17 1.17
CA TYR A 112 3.37 0.18 -0.08
C TYR A 112 3.28 1.68 -0.35
N SER A 113 4.39 2.35 -0.65
CA SER A 113 4.42 3.78 -1.00
C SER A 113 3.67 4.63 0.06
N MET A 114 2.54 5.27 -0.25
CA MET A 114 1.68 5.95 0.73
C MET A 114 1.25 5.05 1.90
N GLY A 115 1.02 3.78 1.65
CA GLY A 115 0.70 2.82 2.71
C GLY A 115 1.80 2.66 3.75
N GLY A 116 3.07 2.97 3.41
CA GLY A 116 4.19 2.97 4.36
C GLY A 116 4.04 4.00 5.48
N PRO A 117 3.87 5.29 5.18
CA PRO A 117 3.45 6.30 6.15
C PRO A 117 2.27 5.89 7.01
N ILE A 118 1.21 5.34 6.38
CA ILE A 118 0.01 4.88 7.12
C ILE A 118 0.37 3.73 8.07
N ALA A 119 1.18 2.76 7.63
CA ALA A 119 1.64 1.66 8.48
C ALA A 119 2.49 2.14 9.66
N MET A 120 3.40 3.09 9.44
CA MET A 120 4.20 3.70 10.50
C MET A 120 3.35 4.49 11.48
N LEU A 121 2.37 5.27 11.01
CA LEU A 121 1.41 5.99 11.85
C LEU A 121 0.52 5.02 12.64
N LEU A 122 0.04 3.94 12.00
CA LEU A 122 -0.72 2.90 12.68
C LEU A 122 0.10 2.30 13.84
N THR A 123 1.37 1.99 13.61
CA THR A 123 2.26 1.45 14.66
C THR A 123 2.42 2.44 15.81
N ARG A 124 2.63 3.73 15.50
CA ARG A 124 2.82 4.77 16.50
C ARG A 124 1.57 5.07 17.32
N ARG A 125 0.40 5.10 16.67
CA ARG A 125 -0.89 5.48 17.29
C ARG A 125 -1.60 4.31 17.98
N HIS A 126 -1.37 3.10 17.46
CA HIS A 126 -1.99 1.85 17.93
C HIS A 126 -0.92 0.78 18.19
N PRO A 127 0.04 1.01 19.12
CA PRO A 127 1.20 0.14 19.30
C PRO A 127 0.84 -1.29 19.74
N GLN A 128 -0.33 -1.47 20.35
CA GLN A 128 -0.80 -2.80 20.75
C GLN A 128 -1.33 -3.62 19.56
N LEU A 129 -1.71 -2.96 18.47
CA LEU A 129 -2.25 -3.64 17.28
C LEU A 129 -1.14 -4.15 16.36
N VAL A 130 -0.08 -3.35 16.17
CA VAL A 130 0.96 -3.69 15.19
C VAL A 130 2.08 -4.47 15.86
N SER A 131 2.25 -5.70 15.41
CA SER A 131 3.26 -6.62 15.93
C SER A 131 4.49 -6.74 15.02
N GLY A 132 4.49 -6.09 13.87
CA GLY A 132 5.60 -6.02 12.93
C GLY A 132 5.25 -5.20 11.70
N LEU A 133 6.27 -4.72 10.99
CA LEU A 133 6.16 -3.83 9.84
C LEU A 133 6.85 -4.42 8.60
N VAL A 134 6.20 -4.29 7.45
CA VAL A 134 6.82 -4.44 6.14
C VAL A 134 6.59 -3.15 5.35
N LEU A 135 7.65 -2.45 5.00
CA LEU A 135 7.62 -1.16 4.33
C LEU A 135 8.20 -1.31 2.92
N GLN A 136 7.38 -1.01 1.89
CA GLN A 136 7.73 -1.27 0.49
C GLN A 136 7.72 0.02 -0.32
N ALA A 137 8.78 0.28 -1.09
CA ALA A 137 8.87 1.44 -1.99
C ALA A 137 8.44 2.75 -1.32
N THR A 138 8.86 2.99 -0.08
CA THR A 138 8.42 4.11 0.77
C THR A 138 9.58 4.81 1.46
N ALA A 139 9.31 5.89 2.18
CA ALA A 139 10.35 6.72 2.80
C ALA A 139 9.89 7.35 4.11
N LEU A 140 10.84 7.90 4.87
CA LEU A 140 10.59 8.66 6.10
C LEU A 140 9.90 10.00 5.85
N GLU A 141 10.11 10.58 4.66
CA GLU A 141 9.57 11.91 4.31
C GLU A 141 9.56 12.12 2.78
N TRP A 142 8.83 13.14 2.31
CA TRP A 142 8.57 13.37 0.88
C TRP A 142 8.97 14.76 0.38
N ARG A 143 9.48 15.65 1.24
CA ARG A 143 9.79 17.05 0.94
C ARG A 143 11.14 17.54 1.47
N ALA A 144 12.11 16.64 1.64
CA ALA A 144 13.41 17.02 2.16
C ALA A 144 14.14 18.02 1.26
N THR A 145 14.10 17.83 -0.06
CA THR A 145 14.82 18.65 -1.01
C THR A 145 13.98 19.79 -1.59
N SER A 146 14.68 20.86 -2.06
CA SER A 146 14.00 21.97 -2.75
C SER A 146 13.30 21.54 -4.03
N ARG A 147 13.84 20.53 -4.73
CA ARG A 147 13.22 19.93 -5.93
C ARG A 147 11.91 19.22 -5.58
N GLU A 148 11.87 18.46 -4.50
CA GLU A 148 10.65 17.80 -4.02
C GLU A 148 9.59 18.82 -3.62
N ARG A 149 9.99 19.85 -2.86
CA ARG A 149 9.09 20.95 -2.49
C ARG A 149 8.53 21.70 -3.72
N ALA A 150 9.37 21.94 -4.73
CA ALA A 150 8.96 22.56 -5.99
C ALA A 150 7.98 21.66 -6.76
N ARG A 151 8.27 20.35 -6.87
CA ARG A 151 7.40 19.35 -7.52
C ARG A 151 6.00 19.33 -6.89
N PHE A 152 5.90 19.32 -5.57
CA PHE A 152 4.60 19.36 -4.89
C PHE A 152 3.87 20.70 -5.07
N ARG A 153 4.61 21.85 -5.11
CA ARG A 153 4.01 23.15 -5.42
C ARG A 153 3.44 23.20 -6.84
N VAL A 154 4.23 22.74 -7.81
CA VAL A 154 3.81 22.68 -9.22
C VAL A 154 2.62 21.75 -9.41
N SER A 155 2.64 20.55 -8.81
CA SER A 155 1.53 19.61 -8.89
C SER A 155 0.24 20.18 -8.28
N ARG A 156 0.35 20.98 -7.22
CA ARG A 156 -0.80 21.67 -6.60
C ARG A 156 -1.40 22.73 -7.52
N LEU A 157 -0.56 23.50 -8.21
CA LEU A 157 -1.00 24.57 -9.14
C LEU A 157 -1.57 23.99 -10.43
N LEU A 158 -0.94 22.94 -10.98
CA LEU A 158 -1.32 22.32 -12.24
C LEU A 158 -2.34 21.19 -12.08
N GLY A 159 -2.56 20.69 -10.86
CA GLY A 159 -3.46 19.58 -10.57
C GLY A 159 -4.86 19.72 -11.16
N PRO A 160 -5.55 20.86 -11.01
CA PRO A 160 -6.87 21.10 -11.60
C PRO A 160 -6.85 21.08 -13.15
N ILE A 161 -5.76 21.55 -13.75
CA ILE A 161 -5.59 21.61 -15.22
C ILE A 161 -5.25 20.23 -15.77
N THR A 162 -4.28 19.54 -15.15
CA THR A 162 -3.87 18.19 -15.56
C THR A 162 -5.00 17.18 -15.39
N ARG A 163 -5.83 17.31 -14.37
CA ARG A 163 -7.04 16.52 -14.15
C ARG A 163 -8.01 16.59 -15.35
N ARG A 164 -8.13 17.76 -15.98
CA ARG A 164 -9.01 17.98 -17.14
C ARG A 164 -8.39 17.46 -18.44
N LEU A 165 -7.04 17.39 -18.50
CA LEU A 165 -6.26 16.97 -19.65
C LEU A 165 -5.88 15.50 -19.66
N ILE A 166 -5.80 14.83 -18.49
CA ILE A 166 -5.48 13.39 -18.39
C ILE A 166 -6.71 12.60 -18.87
N ARG A 167 -6.69 12.26 -20.15
CA ARG A 167 -7.71 11.40 -20.75
C ARG A 167 -7.50 9.94 -20.30
N PRO A 168 -8.58 9.15 -20.16
CA PRO A 168 -8.48 7.70 -19.89
C PRO A 168 -7.55 6.96 -20.86
N SER A 169 -7.44 7.45 -22.11
CA SER A 169 -6.53 6.92 -23.11
C SER A 169 -5.05 7.07 -22.76
N THR A 170 -4.66 8.17 -22.11
CA THR A 170 -3.27 8.43 -21.70
C THR A 170 -2.83 7.43 -20.63
N ILE A 171 -3.69 7.17 -19.66
CA ILE A 171 -3.43 6.21 -18.59
C ILE A 171 -3.37 4.81 -19.14
N ARG A 172 -4.30 4.46 -20.04
CA ARG A 172 -4.25 3.17 -20.77
C ARG A 172 -2.93 3.00 -21.53
N PHE A 173 -2.41 4.05 -22.13
CA PHE A 173 -1.11 4.02 -22.81
C PHE A 173 0.04 3.76 -21.85
N VAL A 174 0.07 4.39 -20.67
CA VAL A 174 1.10 4.18 -19.65
C VAL A 174 1.07 2.73 -19.13
N PHE A 175 -0.10 2.21 -18.78
CA PHE A 175 -0.24 0.80 -18.37
C PHE A 175 0.12 -0.16 -19.50
N ALA A 176 -0.34 0.11 -20.73
CA ALA A 176 -0.07 -0.75 -21.89
C ALA A 176 1.41 -0.81 -22.27
N ARG A 177 2.20 0.24 -22.00
CA ARG A 177 3.66 0.22 -22.19
C ARG A 177 4.39 -0.68 -21.19
N ARG A 178 3.86 -0.79 -19.95
CA ARG A 178 4.42 -1.68 -18.93
C ARG A 178 3.97 -3.12 -19.09
N VAL A 179 2.78 -3.33 -19.61
CA VAL A 179 2.18 -4.64 -19.87
C VAL A 179 2.34 -4.97 -21.36
N SER A 180 3.49 -5.54 -21.74
CA SER A 180 3.78 -5.96 -23.11
C SER A 180 2.78 -7.04 -23.61
N ARG A 181 2.81 -7.38 -24.89
CA ARG A 181 1.91 -8.42 -25.46
C ARG A 181 2.10 -9.80 -24.83
N ARG A 182 3.28 -10.09 -24.29
CA ARG A 182 3.64 -11.37 -23.64
C ARG A 182 3.59 -11.29 -22.10
N HIS A 183 3.18 -10.15 -21.56
CA HIS A 183 3.16 -9.94 -20.09
C HIS A 183 2.03 -10.77 -19.45
N PRO A 184 2.27 -11.46 -18.32
CA PRO A 184 1.26 -12.32 -17.67
C PRO A 184 -0.01 -11.58 -17.28
N LEU A 185 0.08 -10.29 -16.94
CA LEU A 185 -1.09 -9.49 -16.56
C LEU A 185 -1.90 -8.93 -17.74
N ARG A 186 -1.59 -9.34 -18.96
CA ARG A 186 -2.28 -8.79 -20.15
C ARG A 186 -3.77 -9.07 -20.17
N ALA A 187 -4.19 -10.26 -19.75
CA ALA A 187 -5.60 -10.63 -19.63
C ALA A 187 -6.37 -9.71 -18.67
N HIS A 188 -5.70 -9.24 -17.61
CA HIS A 188 -6.30 -8.42 -16.56
C HIS A 188 -6.23 -6.91 -16.81
N LEU A 189 -5.69 -6.46 -17.95
CA LEU A 189 -5.49 -5.02 -18.19
C LEU A 189 -6.80 -4.21 -18.14
N GLY A 190 -7.88 -4.77 -18.67
CA GLY A 190 -9.22 -4.15 -18.62
C GLY A 190 -9.72 -3.98 -17.19
N TRP A 191 -9.55 -5.01 -16.37
CA TRP A 191 -9.88 -4.98 -14.95
C TRP A 191 -9.01 -3.96 -14.19
N MET A 192 -7.69 -3.97 -14.37
CA MET A 192 -6.78 -3.00 -13.74
C MET A 192 -7.17 -1.56 -14.05
N MET A 193 -7.57 -1.28 -15.29
CA MET A 193 -8.05 0.04 -15.70
C MET A 193 -9.38 0.40 -15.02
N SER A 194 -10.29 -0.56 -14.83
CA SER A 194 -11.55 -0.34 -14.15
C SER A 194 -11.35 -0.05 -12.66
N GLU A 195 -10.45 -0.78 -12.00
CA GLU A 195 -10.07 -0.53 -10.62
C GLU A 195 -9.43 0.84 -10.41
N TRP A 196 -8.49 1.21 -11.29
CA TRP A 196 -7.87 2.52 -11.22
C TRP A 196 -8.87 3.68 -11.34
N ARG A 197 -9.91 3.54 -12.19
CA ARG A 197 -10.97 4.54 -12.39
C ARG A 197 -11.88 4.75 -11.19
N ARG A 198 -11.85 3.86 -10.20
CA ARG A 198 -12.63 3.99 -8.96
C ARG A 198 -12.09 5.07 -8.03
N ASN A 199 -10.84 5.49 -8.23
CA ASN A 199 -10.24 6.54 -7.42
C ASN A 199 -10.95 7.88 -7.64
N ASP A 200 -11.27 8.56 -6.54
CA ASP A 200 -11.85 9.88 -6.58
C ASP A 200 -10.76 10.95 -6.75
N PRO A 201 -10.82 11.80 -7.80
CA PRO A 201 -9.75 12.75 -8.08
C PRO A 201 -9.57 13.85 -7.01
N TRP A 202 -10.63 14.23 -6.29
CA TRP A 202 -10.54 15.21 -5.22
C TRP A 202 -9.80 14.64 -4.01
N HIS A 203 -10.17 13.41 -3.59
CA HIS A 203 -9.48 12.68 -2.54
C HIS A 203 -8.02 12.35 -2.91
N MET A 204 -7.75 12.06 -4.21
CA MET A 204 -6.37 11.89 -4.67
C MET A 204 -5.52 13.12 -4.42
N ALA A 205 -6.08 14.32 -4.66
CA ALA A 205 -5.37 15.56 -4.38
C ALA A 205 -5.15 15.77 -2.87
N GLN A 206 -6.11 15.37 -2.03
CA GLN A 206 -5.97 15.43 -0.57
C GLN A 206 -4.89 14.47 -0.08
N ALA A 207 -4.92 13.20 -0.53
CA ALA A 207 -3.90 12.21 -0.20
C ALA A 207 -2.50 12.70 -0.60
N GLY A 208 -2.34 13.29 -1.78
CA GLY A 208 -1.08 13.89 -2.20
C GLY A 208 -0.61 15.02 -1.28
N ARG A 209 -1.55 15.88 -0.79
CA ARG A 209 -1.24 16.90 0.22
C ARG A 209 -0.82 16.28 1.56
N ALA A 210 -1.53 15.25 2.01
CA ALA A 210 -1.23 14.55 3.26
C ALA A 210 0.15 13.88 3.20
N ILE A 211 0.47 13.15 2.13
CA ILE A 211 1.79 12.56 1.89
C ILE A 211 2.89 13.64 1.95
N SER A 212 2.64 14.80 1.31
CA SER A 212 3.63 15.88 1.27
C SER A 212 3.97 16.49 2.63
N LYS A 213 3.12 16.29 3.64
CA LYS A 213 3.32 16.80 5.02
C LYS A 213 3.93 15.76 5.95
N PHE A 214 3.95 14.50 5.53
CA PHE A 214 4.45 13.41 6.36
C PHE A 214 5.96 13.49 6.58
N ASP A 215 6.36 13.35 7.84
CA ASP A 215 7.76 13.27 8.27
C ASP A 215 7.90 12.36 9.50
N ALA A 216 8.50 11.20 9.31
CA ALA A 216 8.74 10.23 10.38
C ALA A 216 10.17 10.29 10.94
N ARG A 217 11.05 11.12 10.40
CA ARG A 217 12.45 11.20 10.83
C ARG A 217 12.63 11.44 12.34
N PRO A 218 11.80 12.25 13.01
CA PRO A 218 11.95 12.46 14.46
C PRO A 218 11.59 11.25 15.33
N TRP A 219 10.86 10.26 14.79
CA TRP A 219 10.27 9.21 15.62
C TRP A 219 10.33 7.79 15.04
N ALA A 220 10.73 7.59 13.78
CA ALA A 220 10.76 6.26 13.17
C ALA A 220 11.61 5.25 13.95
N ALA A 221 12.71 5.71 14.58
CA ALA A 221 13.58 4.87 15.39
C ALA A 221 12.90 4.31 16.67
N THR A 222 11.77 4.90 17.08
CA THR A 222 11.04 4.50 18.31
C THR A 222 9.87 3.55 18.05
N LEU A 223 9.67 3.08 16.81
CA LEU A 223 8.54 2.21 16.46
C LEU A 223 8.57 0.85 17.19
N GLY A 224 9.75 0.35 17.55
CA GLY A 224 9.92 -0.76 18.51
C GLY A 224 9.37 -2.12 18.08
N VAL A 225 9.07 -2.32 16.79
CA VAL A 225 8.57 -3.58 16.24
C VAL A 225 9.52 -4.14 15.18
N PRO A 226 9.64 -5.47 15.04
CA PRO A 226 10.38 -6.08 13.94
C PRO A 226 9.95 -5.49 12.60
N THR A 227 10.92 -5.00 11.83
CA THR A 227 10.65 -4.30 10.58
C THR A 227 11.44 -4.88 9.42
N SER A 228 10.83 -5.00 8.25
CA SER A 228 11.49 -5.33 6.99
C SER A 228 11.18 -4.27 5.94
N VAL A 229 12.18 -3.92 5.13
CA VAL A 229 12.04 -2.96 4.02
C VAL A 229 12.26 -3.70 2.70
N VAL A 230 11.22 -3.74 1.85
CA VAL A 230 11.38 -4.15 0.45
C VAL A 230 11.85 -2.95 -0.34
N LEU A 231 13.14 -2.97 -0.71
CA LEU A 231 13.84 -1.87 -1.35
C LEU A 231 13.81 -2.05 -2.87
N THR A 232 13.08 -1.19 -3.57
CA THR A 232 13.05 -1.14 -5.03
C THR A 232 14.30 -0.45 -5.58
N THR A 233 15.14 -1.17 -6.32
CA THR A 233 16.52 -0.72 -6.67
C THR A 233 16.56 0.36 -7.74
N ASN A 234 15.52 0.48 -8.56
CA ASN A 234 15.44 1.40 -9.71
C ASN A 234 14.30 2.42 -9.57
N ASP A 235 13.80 2.65 -8.35
CA ASP A 235 12.68 3.52 -8.08
C ASP A 235 13.05 5.01 -8.25
N GLN A 236 12.34 5.69 -9.16
CA GLN A 236 12.52 7.11 -9.43
C GLN A 236 11.52 8.00 -8.67
N LEU A 237 10.45 7.43 -8.12
CA LEU A 237 9.47 8.17 -7.32
C LEU A 237 9.89 8.23 -5.85
N VAL A 238 10.37 7.12 -5.32
CA VAL A 238 10.97 7.02 -3.98
C VAL A 238 12.39 6.46 -4.13
N PRO A 239 13.38 7.31 -4.35
CA PRO A 239 14.74 6.87 -4.66
C PRO A 239 15.30 5.88 -3.64
N PRO A 240 16.08 4.86 -4.08
CA PRO A 240 16.62 3.82 -3.20
C PRO A 240 17.38 4.36 -1.98
N ARG A 241 18.02 5.53 -2.11
CA ARG A 241 18.71 6.19 -0.99
C ARG A 241 17.75 6.52 0.17
N LYS A 242 16.51 6.97 -0.12
CA LYS A 242 15.49 7.27 0.89
C LYS A 242 14.96 5.99 1.54
N GLN A 243 14.81 4.93 0.78
CA GLN A 243 14.41 3.62 1.29
C GLN A 243 15.49 3.02 2.20
N ARG A 244 16.80 3.22 1.88
CA ARG A 244 17.91 2.83 2.78
C ARG A 244 17.89 3.64 4.07
N GLN A 245 17.71 4.96 4.00
CA GLN A 245 17.56 5.82 5.20
C GLN A 245 16.42 5.36 6.10
N LEU A 246 15.29 4.94 5.51
CA LEU A 246 14.18 4.34 6.25
C LEU A 246 14.60 3.03 6.92
N ALA A 247 15.26 2.14 6.19
CA ALA A 247 15.72 0.86 6.74
C ALA A 247 16.72 1.04 7.90
N GLU A 248 17.66 1.98 7.76
CA GLU A 248 18.62 2.34 8.81
C GLU A 248 17.90 2.89 10.06
N ALA A 249 17.00 3.86 9.89
CA ALA A 249 16.27 4.48 11.00
C ALA A 249 15.39 3.49 11.77
N THR A 250 14.81 2.51 11.08
CA THR A 250 13.95 1.48 11.68
C THR A 250 14.68 0.19 12.03
N LYS A 251 16.00 0.13 11.81
CA LYS A 251 16.82 -1.10 11.97
C LYS A 251 16.23 -2.30 11.21
N ALA A 252 15.67 -2.05 10.04
CA ALA A 252 14.93 -3.05 9.29
C ALA A 252 15.84 -4.04 8.57
N THR A 253 15.38 -5.29 8.44
CA THR A 253 15.92 -6.23 7.47
C THR A 253 15.59 -5.76 6.06
N VAL A 254 16.60 -5.65 5.18
CA VAL A 254 16.41 -5.21 3.81
C VAL A 254 16.20 -6.39 2.87
N VAL A 255 15.11 -6.36 2.12
CA VAL A 255 14.82 -7.29 1.02
C VAL A 255 14.92 -6.53 -0.29
N PRO A 256 16.02 -6.68 -1.05
CA PRO A 256 16.15 -5.99 -2.34
C PRO A 256 15.18 -6.56 -3.37
N LEU A 257 14.59 -5.67 -4.17
CA LEU A 257 13.71 -6.00 -5.29
C LEU A 257 14.14 -5.19 -6.51
N ASP A 258 14.61 -5.89 -7.54
CA ASP A 258 15.01 -5.25 -8.79
C ASP A 258 13.79 -4.77 -9.58
N GLY A 259 13.51 -3.49 -9.49
CA GLY A 259 12.37 -2.86 -10.16
C GLY A 259 12.20 -1.39 -9.80
N ASP A 260 11.30 -0.75 -10.53
CA ASP A 260 10.89 0.63 -10.29
C ASP A 260 9.68 0.70 -9.34
N HIS A 261 9.09 1.89 -9.18
CA HIS A 261 7.93 2.11 -8.30
C HIS A 261 6.66 1.35 -8.71
N PHE A 262 6.63 0.74 -9.88
CA PHE A 262 5.48 -0.03 -10.39
C PHE A 262 5.82 -1.50 -10.58
N VAL A 263 6.78 -1.99 -9.81
CA VAL A 263 7.28 -3.36 -9.87
C VAL A 263 6.19 -4.41 -9.62
N ASN A 264 5.15 -4.07 -8.86
CA ASN A 264 3.96 -4.92 -8.66
C ASN A 264 3.24 -5.27 -9.97
N VAL A 265 3.33 -4.40 -10.98
CA VAL A 265 2.81 -4.62 -12.33
C VAL A 265 3.91 -5.07 -13.27
N GLY A 266 5.10 -4.46 -13.18
CA GLY A 266 6.22 -4.74 -14.10
C GLY A 266 6.84 -6.12 -13.92
N LYS A 267 6.95 -6.59 -12.67
CA LYS A 267 7.54 -7.88 -12.28
C LYS A 267 6.69 -8.53 -11.18
N PRO A 268 5.47 -9.00 -11.48
CA PRO A 268 4.50 -9.43 -10.49
C PRO A 268 4.97 -10.60 -9.63
N ALA A 269 5.69 -11.57 -10.20
CA ALA A 269 6.22 -12.71 -9.47
C ALA A 269 7.30 -12.29 -8.47
N ASP A 270 8.26 -11.44 -8.89
CA ASP A 270 9.34 -10.95 -8.03
C ASP A 270 8.77 -10.08 -6.89
N PHE A 271 7.74 -9.28 -7.17
CA PHE A 271 7.03 -8.50 -6.16
C PHE A 271 6.34 -9.38 -5.12
N SER A 272 5.62 -10.41 -5.57
CA SER A 272 4.97 -11.39 -4.69
C SER A 272 5.99 -12.08 -3.79
N GLU A 273 7.06 -12.61 -4.36
CA GLU A 273 8.12 -13.29 -3.63
C GLU A 273 8.80 -12.38 -2.61
N ALA A 274 9.17 -11.16 -3.01
CA ALA A 274 9.80 -10.19 -2.11
C ALA A 274 8.88 -9.82 -0.94
N THR A 275 7.58 -9.65 -1.20
CA THR A 275 6.57 -9.38 -0.16
C THR A 275 6.48 -10.54 0.83
N ILE A 276 6.41 -11.77 0.35
CA ILE A 276 6.35 -12.98 1.19
C ILE A 276 7.63 -13.12 2.03
N ARG A 277 8.81 -12.93 1.42
CA ARG A 277 10.10 -12.97 2.14
C ARG A 277 10.15 -11.93 3.26
N ALA A 278 9.69 -10.72 2.99
CA ALA A 278 9.67 -9.64 3.99
C ALA A 278 8.72 -9.95 5.15
N VAL A 279 7.52 -10.48 4.88
CA VAL A 279 6.57 -10.92 5.90
C VAL A 279 7.17 -12.05 6.75
N ARG A 280 7.77 -13.05 6.12
CA ARG A 280 8.45 -14.16 6.83
C ARG A 280 9.61 -13.67 7.71
N SER A 281 10.41 -12.71 7.22
CA SER A 281 11.50 -12.11 8.02
C SER A 281 10.97 -11.49 9.30
N VAL A 282 9.85 -10.75 9.23
CA VAL A 282 9.21 -10.17 10.42
C VAL A 282 8.62 -11.24 11.34
N MET A 283 8.00 -12.29 10.80
CA MET A 283 7.48 -13.40 11.59
C MET A 283 8.58 -14.10 12.39
N ASN A 284 9.71 -14.37 11.75
CA ASN A 284 10.85 -15.05 12.39
C ASN A 284 11.45 -14.19 13.51
N ALA A 285 11.63 -12.89 13.30
CA ALA A 285 12.13 -11.96 14.32
C ALA A 285 11.19 -11.92 15.55
N ARG A 286 9.87 -11.90 15.35
CA ARG A 286 8.87 -11.97 16.43
C ARG A 286 8.98 -13.26 17.25
N SER A 287 9.22 -14.38 16.59
CA SER A 287 9.37 -15.68 17.27
C SER A 287 10.63 -15.70 18.13
N ALA A 288 11.74 -15.15 17.64
CA ALA A 288 12.97 -15.03 18.41
C ALA A 288 12.80 -14.14 19.66
N ASP A 289 12.13 -13.00 19.52
CA ASP A 289 11.86 -12.09 20.66
C ASP A 289 10.95 -12.72 21.74
N ARG A 290 10.05 -13.63 21.35
CA ARG A 290 9.18 -14.36 22.30
C ARG A 290 9.94 -15.43 23.08
N VAL A 291 10.95 -16.03 22.48
CA VAL A 291 11.78 -17.07 23.13
C VAL A 291 12.82 -16.43 24.08
N ALA A 292 13.22 -15.19 23.79
CA ALA A 292 14.20 -14.45 24.57
C ALA A 292 13.63 -13.74 25.83
N ARG A 293 12.31 -13.71 25.98
CA ARG A 293 11.57 -13.15 27.14
C ARG A 293 11.05 -14.27 28.04
#